data_72952af1c9f88557ce326a0a814d7db6
#
_entry.id   72952af1c9f88557ce326a0a814d7db6
#
_cell.length_a   1.000
_cell.length_b   1.000
_cell.length_c   1.000
_cell.angle_alpha   90.00
_cell.angle_beta   90.00
_cell.angle_gamma   90.00
#
_symmetry.space_group_name_H-M   'P 1'
#
loop_
_entity.id
_entity.type
_entity.pdbx_description
1 polymer ?
#
loop_
_entity_poly.entity_id
_entity_poly.type
_entity_poly.pdbx_seq_one_letter_code
_entity_poly.pdbx_strand_id
1 'polypeptide(L)'
;MRILITNDDGIDADGIKPLKKIALEISSEENIFVVAPSSNQSAKSRSVTYKTNFEITKKSNNEYSIGGTPTDCIIFALDYLMKSKKPDLVLSGINWGYNLAEDVFYSGTVAAALEGAERGILSIALSQAYNNEAKKLNPYLFAESCGSRLCLSIYEKFSNANKKMAFNVNFPSTARM
;
A
#
# COMPACT_ATOMS: atom_id res chain seq x y z
N MET A 1 -3.90 10.03 12.99
CA MET A 1 -2.99 8.97 12.52
C MET A 1 -2.43 9.37 11.16
N ARG A 2 -1.10 9.30 10.93
CA ARG A 2 -0.49 9.58 9.61
C ARG A 2 -0.36 8.28 8.83
N ILE A 3 -0.82 8.28 7.59
CA ILE A 3 -0.84 7.09 6.74
C ILE A 3 -0.03 7.35 5.48
N LEU A 4 0.87 6.42 5.15
CA LEU A 4 1.54 6.36 3.87
C LEU A 4 0.89 5.28 3.00
N ILE A 5 0.44 5.66 1.82
CA ILE A 5 -0.13 4.76 0.80
C ILE A 5 0.87 4.56 -0.33
N THR A 6 1.00 3.32 -0.77
CA THR A 6 1.72 2.93 -1.99
C THR A 6 1.04 1.76 -2.70
N ASN A 7 1.55 1.35 -3.85
CA ASN A 7 1.19 0.13 -4.56
C ASN A 7 2.34 -0.30 -5.49
N ASP A 8 2.14 -1.34 -6.30
CA ASP A 8 3.04 -1.74 -7.39
C ASP A 8 2.41 -1.58 -8.79
N ASP A 9 1.10 -1.31 -8.86
CA ASP A 9 0.41 -1.09 -10.14
C ASP A 9 0.63 0.32 -10.73
N GLY A 10 1.03 1.28 -9.90
CA GLY A 10 1.30 2.66 -10.27
C GLY A 10 0.33 3.67 -9.66
N ILE A 11 0.74 4.96 -9.67
CA ILE A 11 0.02 6.06 -9.02
C ILE A 11 -1.40 6.28 -9.58
N ASP A 12 -1.59 6.02 -10.86
CA ASP A 12 -2.87 6.21 -11.56
C ASP A 12 -3.71 4.91 -11.61
N ALA A 13 -3.25 3.81 -10.96
CA ALA A 13 -3.95 2.53 -10.95
C ALA A 13 -5.25 2.58 -10.14
N ASP A 14 -6.22 1.78 -10.56
CA ASP A 14 -7.56 1.76 -9.96
C ASP A 14 -7.56 1.36 -8.48
N GLY A 15 -6.61 0.53 -8.03
CA GLY A 15 -6.48 0.07 -6.65
C GLY A 15 -6.11 1.16 -5.64
N ILE A 16 -5.50 2.26 -6.06
CA ILE A 16 -5.16 3.40 -5.20
C ILE A 16 -6.42 4.11 -4.68
N LYS A 17 -7.45 4.26 -5.53
CA LYS A 17 -8.69 4.97 -5.17
C LYS A 17 -9.41 4.33 -3.98
N PRO A 18 -9.72 3.00 -4.01
CA PRO A 18 -10.32 2.33 -2.86
C PRO A 18 -9.40 2.32 -1.63
N LEU A 19 -8.07 2.26 -1.80
CA LEU A 19 -7.16 2.33 -0.67
C LEU A 19 -7.16 3.72 -0.01
N LYS A 20 -7.20 4.79 -0.78
CA LYS A 20 -7.40 6.16 -0.26
C LYS A 20 -8.72 6.29 0.49
N LYS A 21 -9.81 5.69 -0.01
CA LYS A 21 -11.11 5.70 0.66
C LYS A 21 -11.05 4.98 2.02
N ILE A 22 -10.42 3.81 2.07
CA ILE A 22 -10.16 3.08 3.32
C ILE A 22 -9.37 3.95 4.31
N ALA A 23 -8.34 4.63 3.84
CA ALA A 23 -7.51 5.50 4.68
C ALA A 23 -8.29 6.72 5.21
N LEU A 24 -9.18 7.31 4.40
CA LEU A 24 -10.03 8.45 4.79
C LEU A 24 -11.06 8.08 5.87
N GLU A 25 -11.47 6.83 5.97
CA GLU A 25 -12.37 6.36 7.03
C GLU A 25 -11.67 6.24 8.39
N ILE A 26 -10.33 6.19 8.42
CA ILE A 26 -9.54 6.00 9.64
C ILE A 26 -8.56 7.16 9.92
N SER A 27 -8.46 8.13 9.01
CA SER A 27 -7.62 9.33 9.16
C SER A 27 -8.19 10.51 8.37
N SER A 28 -7.70 11.72 8.65
CA SER A 28 -8.04 12.92 7.88
C SER A 28 -7.12 13.08 6.64
N GLU A 29 -7.63 13.75 5.61
CA GLU A 29 -6.97 13.90 4.31
C GLU A 29 -5.55 14.49 4.40
N GLU A 30 -5.36 15.50 5.27
CA GLU A 30 -4.05 16.14 5.47
C GLU A 30 -2.99 15.20 6.07
N ASN A 31 -3.40 14.09 6.65
CA ASN A 31 -2.54 13.07 7.23
C ASN A 31 -2.32 11.85 6.31
N ILE A 32 -2.88 11.87 5.10
CA ILE A 32 -2.72 10.79 4.12
C ILE A 32 -1.71 11.24 3.06
N PHE A 33 -0.67 10.43 2.86
CA PHE A 33 0.37 10.62 1.86
C PHE A 33 0.34 9.46 0.88
N VAL A 34 0.41 9.75 -0.42
CA VAL A 34 0.48 8.75 -1.47
C VAL A 34 1.81 8.88 -2.19
N VAL A 35 2.60 7.82 -2.16
CA VAL A 35 3.86 7.73 -2.91
C VAL A 35 3.86 6.40 -3.64
N ALA A 36 3.72 6.44 -4.95
CA ALA A 36 3.58 5.24 -5.76
C ALA A 36 4.40 5.30 -7.06
N PRO A 37 4.72 4.16 -7.67
CA PRO A 37 5.44 4.11 -8.94
C PRO A 37 4.72 4.89 -10.04
N SER A 38 5.48 5.46 -10.97
CA SER A 38 4.92 6.15 -12.15
C SER A 38 4.29 5.19 -13.17
N SER A 39 4.62 3.91 -13.09
CA SER A 39 4.12 2.85 -13.97
C SER A 39 4.07 1.51 -13.22
N ASN A 40 3.38 0.53 -13.80
CA ASN A 40 3.27 -0.80 -13.24
C ASN A 40 4.65 -1.45 -12.99
N GLN A 41 4.85 -1.97 -11.78
CA GLN A 41 6.04 -2.62 -11.28
C GLN A 41 5.76 -4.07 -10.80
N SER A 42 4.72 -4.71 -11.33
CA SER A 42 4.37 -6.10 -10.98
C SER A 42 5.56 -7.05 -11.15
N ALA A 43 5.65 -8.03 -10.26
CA ALA A 43 6.72 -9.03 -10.23
C ALA A 43 8.14 -8.46 -10.01
N LYS A 44 8.27 -7.23 -9.51
CA LYS A 44 9.58 -6.63 -9.18
C LYS A 44 10.10 -7.04 -7.80
N SER A 45 9.29 -7.74 -7.01
CA SER A 45 9.70 -8.16 -5.66
C SER A 45 10.16 -6.95 -4.80
N ARG A 46 11.08 -7.16 -3.89
CA ARG A 46 11.70 -6.11 -3.05
C ARG A 46 12.95 -5.50 -3.72
N SER A 47 12.89 -5.29 -5.02
CA SER A 47 14.01 -4.65 -5.74
C SER A 47 14.12 -3.16 -5.41
N VAL A 48 15.34 -2.65 -5.45
CA VAL A 48 15.69 -1.24 -5.25
C VAL A 48 16.42 -0.73 -6.48
N THR A 49 16.09 0.48 -6.92
CA THR A 49 16.83 1.15 -7.98
C THR A 49 18.19 1.58 -7.47
N TYR A 50 19.26 1.03 -8.06
CA TYR A 50 20.62 1.23 -7.60
C TYR A 50 21.49 1.90 -8.67
N LYS A 51 22.24 2.93 -8.27
CA LYS A 51 23.17 3.69 -9.13
C LYS A 51 22.55 4.32 -10.38
N THR A 52 21.24 4.55 -10.40
CA THR A 52 20.55 5.31 -11.46
C THR A 52 19.64 6.36 -10.83
N ASN A 53 19.42 7.44 -11.57
CA ASN A 53 18.45 8.46 -11.17
C ASN A 53 17.05 8.01 -11.60
N PHE A 54 16.04 8.36 -10.82
CA PHE A 54 14.64 8.26 -11.20
C PHE A 54 13.94 9.58 -10.96
N GLU A 55 12.89 9.79 -11.75
CA GLU A 55 12.09 11.01 -11.66
C GLU A 55 11.14 10.95 -10.45
N ILE A 56 10.97 12.10 -9.80
CA ILE A 56 9.98 12.31 -8.74
C ILE A 56 9.08 13.44 -9.17
N THR A 57 7.80 13.13 -9.39
CA THR A 57 6.79 14.10 -9.80
C THR A 57 5.78 14.32 -8.68
N LYS A 58 5.65 15.56 -8.22
CA LYS A 58 4.59 15.94 -7.29
C LYS A 58 3.27 16.09 -8.04
N LYS A 59 2.27 15.25 -7.73
CA LYS A 59 0.93 15.26 -8.34
C LYS A 59 -0.04 16.20 -7.60
N SER A 60 0.04 16.24 -6.28
CA SER A 60 -0.72 17.14 -5.41
C SER A 60 0.04 17.43 -4.11
N ASN A 61 -0.60 18.04 -3.11
CA ASN A 61 0.09 18.40 -1.85
C ASN A 61 0.76 17.21 -1.17
N ASN A 62 0.10 16.05 -1.13
CA ASN A 62 0.57 14.85 -0.45
C ASN A 62 0.71 13.64 -1.40
N GLU A 63 0.73 13.84 -2.73
CA GLU A 63 0.81 12.77 -3.71
C GLU A 63 2.05 12.91 -4.60
N TYR A 64 2.82 11.85 -4.71
CA TYR A 64 4.07 11.79 -5.46
C TYR A 64 4.14 10.53 -6.33
N SER A 65 4.55 10.72 -7.56
CA SER A 65 4.85 9.67 -8.54
C SER A 65 6.36 9.46 -8.60
N ILE A 66 6.82 8.22 -8.49
CA ILE A 66 8.24 7.85 -8.46
C ILE A 66 8.56 6.95 -9.65
N GLY A 67 9.61 7.30 -10.41
CA GLY A 67 10.14 6.47 -11.50
C GLY A 67 10.92 5.24 -11.02
N GLY A 68 10.55 4.66 -9.90
CA GLY A 68 11.21 3.53 -9.24
C GLY A 68 10.23 2.42 -8.85
N THR A 69 10.71 1.51 -8.00
CA THR A 69 9.94 0.37 -7.48
C THR A 69 9.06 0.78 -6.30
N PRO A 70 8.12 -0.08 -5.84
CA PRO A 70 7.37 0.15 -4.60
C PRO A 70 8.28 0.30 -3.37
N THR A 71 9.38 -0.42 -3.33
CA THR A 71 10.42 -0.28 -2.28
C THR A 71 11.05 1.12 -2.32
N ASP A 72 11.39 1.64 -3.50
CA ASP A 72 11.92 3.00 -3.66
C ASP A 72 10.92 4.06 -3.20
N CYS A 73 9.62 3.84 -3.43
CA CYS A 73 8.55 4.73 -2.96
C CYS A 73 8.54 4.83 -1.42
N ILE A 74 8.67 3.71 -0.71
CA ILE A 74 8.76 3.69 0.76
C ILE A 74 10.05 4.37 1.23
N ILE A 75 11.19 4.07 0.60
CA ILE A 75 12.47 4.69 0.93
C ILE A 75 12.38 6.22 0.78
N PHE A 76 11.90 6.69 -0.36
CA PHE A 76 11.73 8.12 -0.60
C PHE A 76 10.79 8.77 0.42
N ALA A 77 9.63 8.16 0.66
CA ALA A 77 8.67 8.70 1.61
C ALA A 77 9.25 8.84 3.02
N LEU A 78 9.95 7.82 3.51
CA LEU A 78 10.43 7.79 4.90
C LEU A 78 11.72 8.58 5.11
N ASP A 79 12.59 8.66 4.10
CA ASP A 79 13.91 9.31 4.23
C ASP A 79 13.88 10.80 3.84
N TYR A 80 12.91 11.22 3.01
CA TYR A 80 12.81 12.59 2.52
C TYR A 80 11.50 13.26 2.90
N LEU A 81 10.37 12.76 2.41
CA LEU A 81 9.07 13.42 2.53
C LEU A 81 8.55 13.47 3.97
N MET A 82 8.68 12.37 4.70
CA MET A 82 8.14 12.18 6.06
C MET A 82 9.26 12.02 7.10
N LYS A 83 10.48 12.43 6.79
CA LYS A 83 11.66 12.26 7.65
C LYS A 83 11.49 12.88 9.04
N SER A 84 10.91 14.08 9.12
CA SER A 84 10.70 14.80 10.38
C SER A 84 9.58 14.24 11.24
N LYS A 85 8.59 13.60 10.60
CA LYS A 85 7.44 12.99 11.28
C LYS A 85 6.99 11.79 10.46
N LYS A 86 7.42 10.61 10.88
CA LYS A 86 7.12 9.33 10.21
C LYS A 86 5.62 9.03 10.19
N PRO A 87 5.13 8.19 9.27
CA PRO A 87 3.77 7.70 9.31
C PRO A 87 3.59 6.71 10.48
N ASP A 88 2.37 6.60 10.96
CA ASP A 88 1.97 5.62 11.97
C ASP A 88 1.66 4.27 11.31
N LEU A 89 1.25 4.29 10.04
CA LEU A 89 0.81 3.13 9.28
C LEU A 89 1.22 3.25 7.80
N VAL A 90 1.69 2.15 7.22
CA VAL A 90 1.86 1.98 5.76
C VAL A 90 0.77 1.06 5.23
N LEU A 91 0.07 1.50 4.19
CA LEU A 91 -0.89 0.71 3.44
C LEU A 91 -0.37 0.52 2.00
N SER A 92 -0.21 -0.72 1.57
CA SER A 92 0.24 -1.04 0.22
C SER A 92 -0.84 -1.80 -0.55
N GLY A 93 -1.25 -1.30 -1.71
CA GLY A 93 -2.28 -1.91 -2.55
C GLY A 93 -3.30 -0.89 -3.10
N ILE A 94 -4.55 -1.28 -3.38
CA ILE A 94 -5.07 -2.66 -3.29
C ILE A 94 -4.68 -3.38 -4.58
N ASN A 95 -3.91 -4.46 -4.45
CA ASN A 95 -3.53 -5.27 -5.59
C ASN A 95 -4.75 -6.00 -6.17
N TRP A 96 -4.90 -5.98 -7.49
CA TRP A 96 -5.89 -6.79 -8.19
C TRP A 96 -5.31 -8.18 -8.44
N GLY A 97 -5.73 -9.17 -7.64
CA GLY A 97 -5.20 -10.52 -7.57
C GLY A 97 -4.68 -10.87 -6.19
N TYR A 98 -4.55 -12.16 -5.89
CA TYR A 98 -3.98 -12.61 -4.62
C TYR A 98 -2.47 -12.34 -4.57
N ASN A 99 -1.97 -12.26 -3.33
CA ASN A 99 -0.55 -12.43 -3.02
C ASN A 99 -0.45 -13.51 -1.96
N LEU A 100 -0.51 -14.79 -2.38
CA LEU A 100 -0.52 -15.98 -1.51
C LEU A 100 0.60 -16.94 -1.91
N ALA A 101 1.00 -17.79 -0.99
CA ALA A 101 2.05 -18.80 -1.19
C ALA A 101 3.31 -18.18 -1.83
N GLU A 102 3.76 -18.70 -2.97
CA GLU A 102 4.95 -18.24 -3.69
C GLU A 102 4.81 -16.83 -4.25
N ASP A 103 3.60 -16.35 -4.56
CA ASP A 103 3.36 -15.01 -5.08
C ASP A 103 3.88 -13.91 -4.13
N VAL A 104 3.89 -14.20 -2.82
CA VAL A 104 4.42 -13.29 -1.80
C VAL A 104 5.87 -12.87 -2.09
N PHE A 105 6.70 -13.77 -2.63
CA PHE A 105 8.11 -13.49 -2.91
C PHE A 105 8.30 -12.57 -4.12
N TYR A 106 7.34 -12.52 -5.02
CA TYR A 106 7.41 -11.71 -6.25
C TYR A 106 6.61 -10.41 -6.15
N SER A 107 5.73 -10.31 -5.16
CA SER A 107 4.80 -9.19 -5.00
C SER A 107 5.49 -7.89 -4.61
N GLY A 108 5.34 -6.85 -5.42
CA GLY A 108 5.73 -5.49 -5.10
C GLY A 108 4.85 -4.89 -3.99
N THR A 109 3.56 -5.24 -3.95
CA THR A 109 2.62 -4.85 -2.89
C THR A 109 3.09 -5.32 -1.51
N VAL A 110 3.44 -6.62 -1.40
CA VAL A 110 3.97 -7.19 -0.14
C VAL A 110 5.35 -6.63 0.18
N ALA A 111 6.21 -6.47 -0.82
CA ALA A 111 7.55 -5.92 -0.67
C ALA A 111 7.56 -4.51 -0.06
N ALA A 112 6.66 -3.63 -0.49
CA ALA A 112 6.53 -2.30 0.08
C ALA A 112 6.11 -2.34 1.56
N ALA A 113 5.17 -3.23 1.93
CA ALA A 113 4.79 -3.41 3.34
C ALA A 113 5.96 -3.96 4.18
N LEU A 114 6.72 -4.91 3.65
CA LEU A 114 7.93 -5.42 4.30
C LEU A 114 8.98 -4.32 4.50
N GLU A 115 9.18 -3.44 3.50
CA GLU A 115 10.13 -2.31 3.63
C GLU A 115 9.69 -1.35 4.73
N GLY A 116 8.40 -1.00 4.81
CA GLY A 116 7.85 -0.17 5.88
C GLY A 116 8.07 -0.81 7.26
N ALA A 117 7.80 -2.10 7.38
CA ALA A 117 7.98 -2.85 8.62
C ALA A 117 9.46 -2.90 9.06
N GLU A 118 10.39 -3.14 8.12
CA GLU A 118 11.83 -3.11 8.42
C GLU A 118 12.29 -1.74 8.97
N ARG A 119 11.62 -0.67 8.58
CA ARG A 119 11.86 0.69 9.07
C ARG A 119 11.09 1.04 10.35
N GLY A 120 10.46 0.05 10.96
CA GLY A 120 9.77 0.16 12.25
C GLY A 120 8.36 0.75 12.16
N ILE A 121 7.75 0.78 10.98
CA ILE A 121 6.38 1.23 10.78
C ILE A 121 5.47 0.02 10.60
N LEU A 122 4.35 -0.04 11.34
CA LEU A 122 3.34 -1.06 11.12
C LEU A 122 2.84 -0.97 9.67
N SER A 123 2.84 -2.07 8.95
CA SER A 123 2.57 -2.06 7.51
C SER A 123 1.57 -3.16 7.13
N ILE A 124 0.67 -2.84 6.19
CA ILE A 124 -0.36 -3.77 5.72
C ILE A 124 -0.36 -3.78 4.19
N ALA A 125 -0.11 -4.94 3.61
CA ALA A 125 -0.34 -5.22 2.20
C ALA A 125 -1.78 -5.71 2.02
N LEU A 126 -2.50 -5.14 1.05
CA LEU A 126 -3.91 -5.44 0.79
C LEU A 126 -4.07 -5.91 -0.66
N SER A 127 -4.68 -7.07 -0.84
CA SER A 127 -4.94 -7.69 -2.13
C SER A 127 -6.39 -8.15 -2.22
N GLN A 128 -7.02 -7.91 -3.37
CA GLN A 128 -8.39 -8.34 -3.64
C GLN A 128 -8.38 -9.46 -4.67
N ALA A 129 -8.94 -10.60 -4.32
CA ALA A 129 -9.07 -11.74 -5.22
C ALA A 129 -9.83 -11.40 -6.50
N TYR A 130 -9.45 -11.98 -7.60
CA TYR A 130 -10.14 -11.83 -8.88
C TYR A 130 -11.62 -12.26 -8.78
N ASN A 131 -12.49 -11.40 -9.30
CA ASN A 131 -13.88 -11.74 -9.57
C ASN A 131 -14.28 -11.13 -10.92
N ASN A 132 -14.40 -11.97 -11.95
CA ASN A 132 -14.73 -11.53 -13.30
C ASN A 132 -16.11 -10.87 -13.40
N GLU A 133 -17.06 -11.23 -12.54
CA GLU A 133 -18.40 -10.60 -12.50
C GLU A 133 -18.34 -9.26 -11.77
N ALA A 134 -17.64 -9.17 -10.65
CA ALA A 134 -17.45 -7.93 -9.90
C ALA A 134 -16.63 -6.90 -10.67
N LYS A 135 -15.73 -7.33 -11.58
CA LYS A 135 -14.95 -6.43 -12.44
C LYS A 135 -15.82 -5.47 -13.27
N LYS A 136 -17.07 -5.85 -13.53
CA LYS A 136 -18.04 -5.01 -14.26
C LYS A 136 -18.65 -3.89 -13.43
N LEU A 137 -18.62 -3.99 -12.10
CA LEU A 137 -19.25 -3.04 -11.17
C LEU A 137 -18.20 -2.33 -10.30
N ASN A 138 -17.64 -3.02 -9.33
CA ASN A 138 -16.55 -2.56 -8.46
C ASN A 138 -15.68 -3.74 -8.06
N PRO A 139 -14.49 -3.89 -8.67
CA PRO A 139 -13.61 -5.02 -8.39
C PRO A 139 -13.10 -5.04 -6.93
N TYR A 140 -13.11 -3.92 -6.24
CA TYR A 140 -12.60 -3.76 -4.86
C TYR A 140 -13.70 -3.67 -3.80
N LEU A 141 -14.95 -3.96 -4.16
CA LEU A 141 -16.11 -3.77 -3.28
C LEU A 141 -15.95 -4.42 -1.91
N PHE A 142 -15.40 -5.64 -1.85
CA PHE A 142 -15.25 -6.34 -0.59
C PHE A 142 -14.14 -5.71 0.28
N ALA A 143 -13.01 -5.36 -0.32
CA ALA A 143 -11.95 -4.64 0.38
C ALA A 143 -12.46 -3.27 0.89
N GLU A 144 -13.23 -2.52 0.11
CA GLU A 144 -13.84 -1.26 0.54
C GLU A 144 -14.83 -1.45 1.71
N SER A 145 -15.59 -2.53 1.71
CA SER A 145 -16.65 -2.74 2.71
C SER A 145 -16.14 -3.06 4.13
N CYS A 146 -14.96 -3.62 4.25
CA CYS A 146 -14.41 -4.05 5.54
C CYS A 146 -12.94 -3.65 5.79
N GLY A 147 -12.27 -3.09 4.78
CA GLY A 147 -10.83 -2.81 4.84
C GLY A 147 -10.46 -1.79 5.92
N SER A 148 -11.23 -0.71 6.08
CA SER A 148 -10.98 0.30 7.10
C SER A 148 -11.06 -0.27 8.51
N ARG A 149 -12.12 -1.03 8.79
CA ARG A 149 -12.31 -1.69 10.09
C ARG A 149 -11.19 -2.70 10.38
N LEU A 150 -10.77 -3.46 9.36
CA LEU A 150 -9.69 -4.43 9.50
C LEU A 150 -8.35 -3.73 9.76
N CYS A 151 -8.01 -2.71 8.97
CA CYS A 151 -6.78 -1.94 9.15
C CYS A 151 -6.73 -1.27 10.52
N LEU A 152 -7.83 -0.69 10.98
CA LEU A 152 -7.92 -0.07 12.30
C LEU A 152 -7.74 -1.11 13.42
N SER A 153 -8.38 -2.28 13.32
CA SER A 153 -8.24 -3.36 14.31
C SER A 153 -6.80 -3.89 14.39
N ILE A 154 -6.11 -4.02 13.26
CA ILE A 154 -4.69 -4.39 13.23
C ILE A 154 -3.85 -3.29 13.90
N TYR A 155 -4.10 -2.03 13.57
CA TYR A 155 -3.37 -0.90 14.13
C TYR A 155 -3.54 -0.82 15.66
N GLU A 156 -4.76 -0.85 16.17
CA GLU A 156 -5.05 -0.79 17.60
C GLU A 156 -4.37 -1.91 18.39
N LYS A 157 -4.35 -3.11 17.80
CA LYS A 157 -3.78 -4.30 18.47
C LYS A 157 -2.25 -4.32 18.45
N PHE A 158 -1.62 -3.81 17.38
CA PHE A 158 -0.20 -4.07 17.13
C PHE A 158 0.67 -2.81 17.03
N SER A 159 0.12 -1.59 16.99
CA SER A 159 0.91 -0.36 16.86
C SER A 159 1.91 -0.14 17.99
N ASN A 160 1.60 -0.61 19.20
CA ASN A 160 2.48 -0.53 20.37
C ASN A 160 3.39 -1.76 20.55
N ALA A 161 3.30 -2.74 19.64
CA ALA A 161 4.20 -3.89 19.68
C ALA A 161 5.61 -3.42 19.30
N ASN A 162 6.59 -3.62 20.18
CA ASN A 162 7.99 -3.31 19.88
C ASN A 162 8.61 -4.35 18.92
N LYS A 163 7.96 -4.52 17.74
CA LYS A 163 8.33 -5.50 16.71
C LYS A 163 8.10 -4.90 15.32
N LYS A 164 8.97 -5.27 14.39
CA LYS A 164 8.78 -5.00 12.96
C LYS A 164 7.68 -5.93 12.45
N MET A 165 6.55 -5.37 12.02
CA MET A 165 5.39 -6.17 11.62
C MET A 165 4.83 -5.71 10.28
N ALA A 166 4.70 -6.66 9.37
CA ALA A 166 3.94 -6.53 8.13
C ALA A 166 2.81 -7.57 8.11
N PHE A 167 1.63 -7.15 7.73
CA PHE A 167 0.47 -8.01 7.52
C PHE A 167 0.20 -8.13 6.02
N ASN A 168 -0.03 -9.33 5.55
CA ASN A 168 -0.48 -9.62 4.19
C ASN A 168 -1.95 -10.04 4.23
N VAL A 169 -2.82 -9.16 3.78
CA VAL A 169 -4.28 -9.33 3.81
C VAL A 169 -4.79 -9.61 2.41
N ASN A 170 -5.49 -10.73 2.24
CA ASN A 170 -6.09 -11.12 0.98
C ASN A 170 -7.61 -11.21 1.14
N PHE A 171 -8.33 -10.31 0.48
CA PHE A 171 -9.80 -10.31 0.48
C PHE A 171 -10.33 -11.34 -0.53
N PRO A 172 -11.33 -12.16 -0.15
CA PRO A 172 -11.88 -13.17 -1.05
C PRO A 172 -12.66 -12.55 -2.22
N SER A 173 -12.84 -13.33 -3.28
CA SER A 173 -13.55 -12.89 -4.49
C SER A 173 -15.07 -12.78 -4.30
N THR A 174 -15.62 -13.50 -3.32
CA THR A 174 -17.05 -13.51 -3.00
C THR A 174 -17.26 -13.16 -1.54
N ALA A 175 -17.98 -12.08 -1.30
CA ALA A 175 -18.62 -11.89 -0.01
C ALA A 175 -19.93 -12.71 -0.03
N ARG A 176 -19.96 -13.84 0.68
CA ARG A 176 -21.25 -14.31 1.22
C ARG A 176 -21.50 -13.44 2.45
N MET A 177 -22.31 -12.41 2.24
CA MET A 177 -22.93 -11.69 3.34
C MET A 177 -23.99 -12.56 3.98
#